data_74433e81336334f731a939b045a14314
#
_entry.id   74433e81336334f731a939b045a14314
#
_cell.length_a   1.000
_cell.length_b   1.000
_cell.length_c   1.000
_cell.angle_alpha   90.00
_cell.angle_beta   90.00
_cell.angle_gamma   90.00
#
_symmetry.space_group_name_H-M   'P 1'
#
loop_
_entity.id
_entity.type
_entity.pdbx_description
1 polymer ?
#
loop_
_entity_poly.entity_id
_entity_poly.type
_entity_poly.pdbx_seq_one_letter_code
_entity_poly.pdbx_strand_id
1 'polypeptide(L)'
;MEFFKKLFKKTPKVIKTDVTKRFELIGRVGQGSMSKVWRARDTVSGKTVALKVLDKNKTLRFESRFIGLKKPSEGEVALQLDHPNIVKTFEWGTTVDDEQFLMMEFVEGVSLSFLVDMQNETMQKHRLRIVIQLGQAIEHFHQQNWIHRDICPRNVLVDPDGVVKLIDFGLVVPNTPDFQKPGNRTGTANYMAPELIKRQKTDQRLDIFSYSVTCYEMYTKMMPWEGGETLEAVMQHINQPPKDIRQFAKGINDEVAEIIMKGLNTQVDDRWQTISEMVHKLKQARKKMRPASAKAPKKKEKPKAPNDAWFDSMPPTDDDDD
;
A
#
# COMPACT_ATOMS: atom_id res chain seq x y z
N MET A 1 22.77 7.50 -51.01
CA MET A 1 21.51 8.06 -50.45
C MET A 1 20.55 6.99 -49.87
N GLU A 2 20.97 5.74 -49.69
CA GLU A 2 20.13 4.66 -49.14
C GLU A 2 20.37 4.31 -47.65
N PHE A 3 21.42 4.89 -47.06
CA PHE A 3 21.80 4.57 -45.69
C PHE A 3 20.95 5.27 -44.60
N PHE A 4 20.24 6.37 -44.95
CA PHE A 4 19.41 7.13 -44.00
C PHE A 4 17.96 6.61 -43.85
N LYS A 5 17.49 5.71 -44.70
CA LYS A 5 16.11 5.18 -44.62
C LYS A 5 15.92 4.05 -43.58
N LYS A 6 16.99 3.52 -42.98
CA LYS A 6 16.91 2.43 -41.97
C LYS A 6 16.84 2.88 -40.51
N LEU A 7 16.87 4.20 -40.23
CA LEU A 7 16.91 4.73 -38.87
C LEU A 7 15.57 5.16 -38.28
N PHE A 8 14.50 5.12 -39.07
CA PHE A 8 13.15 5.25 -38.52
C PHE A 8 12.63 3.88 -38.12
N LYS A 9 13.10 3.34 -36.98
CA LYS A 9 12.34 2.31 -36.27
C LYS A 9 10.97 2.91 -36.00
N LYS A 10 9.93 2.42 -36.69
CA LYS A 10 8.53 2.72 -36.36
C LYS A 10 8.39 2.46 -34.87
N THR A 11 8.16 3.49 -34.10
CA THR A 11 7.72 3.36 -32.70
C THR A 11 6.58 2.36 -32.70
N PRO A 12 6.61 1.30 -31.88
CA PRO A 12 5.52 0.35 -31.84
C PRO A 12 4.24 1.15 -31.57
N LYS A 13 3.23 0.93 -32.41
CA LYS A 13 1.94 1.60 -32.31
C LYS A 13 1.32 1.14 -31.00
N VAL A 14 1.30 2.01 -29.98
CA VAL A 14 0.65 1.70 -28.71
C VAL A 14 -0.83 1.43 -29.01
N ILE A 15 -1.26 0.20 -28.83
CA ILE A 15 -2.66 -0.18 -29.02
C ILE A 15 -3.41 0.43 -27.83
N LYS A 16 -4.27 1.41 -28.12
CA LYS A 16 -5.13 2.03 -27.12
C LYS A 16 -6.37 1.19 -26.89
N THR A 17 -6.76 1.03 -25.65
CA THR A 17 -7.95 0.29 -25.22
C THR A 17 -9.12 1.24 -25.00
N ASP A 18 -10.25 0.96 -25.64
CA ASP A 18 -11.52 1.59 -25.31
C ASP A 18 -12.09 0.89 -24.06
N VAL A 19 -11.78 1.47 -22.89
CA VAL A 19 -12.19 0.88 -21.59
C VAL A 19 -13.70 0.84 -21.42
N THR A 20 -14.44 1.75 -22.06
CA THR A 20 -15.91 1.80 -21.97
C THR A 20 -16.58 0.66 -22.74
N LYS A 21 -15.95 0.16 -23.81
CA LYS A 21 -16.42 -1.00 -24.57
C LYS A 21 -15.98 -2.32 -23.97
N ARG A 22 -14.79 -2.34 -23.36
CA ARG A 22 -14.21 -3.57 -22.81
C ARG A 22 -14.73 -3.89 -21.41
N PHE A 23 -15.00 -2.90 -20.58
CA PHE A 23 -15.36 -3.11 -19.18
C PHE A 23 -16.78 -2.64 -18.88
N GLU A 24 -17.61 -3.55 -18.38
CA GLU A 24 -18.92 -3.23 -17.80
C GLU A 24 -18.68 -2.73 -16.37
N LEU A 25 -18.85 -1.42 -16.13
CA LEU A 25 -18.68 -0.83 -14.82
C LEU A 25 -19.86 -1.22 -13.92
N ILE A 26 -19.58 -1.88 -12.79
CA ILE A 26 -20.58 -2.35 -11.83
C ILE A 26 -20.81 -1.30 -10.76
N GLY A 27 -19.72 -0.69 -10.27
CA GLY A 27 -19.79 0.34 -9.23
C GLY A 27 -18.42 0.93 -8.94
N ARG A 28 -18.40 2.13 -8.38
CA ARG A 28 -17.17 2.79 -7.96
C ARG A 28 -16.78 2.26 -6.58
N VAL A 29 -15.53 1.83 -6.43
CA VAL A 29 -15.04 1.24 -5.18
C VAL A 29 -13.91 2.03 -4.52
N GLY A 30 -13.44 3.08 -5.18
CA GLY A 30 -12.41 3.95 -4.62
C GLY A 30 -12.13 5.16 -5.49
N GLN A 31 -11.68 6.21 -4.82
CA GLN A 31 -11.16 7.42 -5.45
C GLN A 31 -9.86 7.80 -4.75
N GLY A 32 -8.77 7.69 -5.47
CA GLY A 32 -7.49 8.25 -5.05
C GLY A 32 -7.32 9.70 -5.51
N SER A 33 -6.30 10.37 -5.01
CA SER A 33 -5.95 11.73 -5.45
C SER A 33 -5.63 11.82 -6.95
N MET A 34 -5.17 10.74 -7.56
CA MET A 34 -4.74 10.68 -8.96
C MET A 34 -5.47 9.65 -9.80
N SER A 35 -6.46 8.92 -9.24
CA SER A 35 -7.10 7.82 -9.95
C SER A 35 -8.53 7.60 -9.48
N LYS A 36 -9.30 6.91 -10.33
CA LYS A 36 -10.62 6.37 -10.01
C LYS A 36 -10.54 4.86 -10.15
N VAL A 37 -11.17 4.13 -9.22
CA VAL A 37 -11.19 2.67 -9.21
C VAL A 37 -12.63 2.17 -9.25
N TRP A 38 -12.91 1.26 -10.18
CA TRP A 38 -14.22 0.63 -10.34
C TRP A 38 -14.14 -0.88 -10.14
N ARG A 39 -15.18 -1.44 -9.53
CA ARG A 39 -15.52 -2.84 -9.74
C ARG A 39 -16.09 -2.95 -11.15
N ALA A 40 -15.52 -3.78 -11.98
CA ALA A 40 -15.91 -3.92 -13.38
C ALA A 40 -15.88 -5.40 -13.79
N ARG A 41 -16.66 -5.73 -14.82
CA ARG A 41 -16.58 -7.01 -15.51
C ARG A 41 -15.79 -6.82 -16.80
N ASP A 42 -14.69 -7.53 -16.95
CA ASP A 42 -13.97 -7.58 -18.22
C ASP A 42 -14.72 -8.47 -19.20
N THR A 43 -15.24 -7.90 -20.29
CA THR A 43 -16.05 -8.63 -21.29
C THR A 43 -15.25 -9.66 -22.07
N VAL A 44 -13.93 -9.55 -22.11
CA VAL A 44 -13.03 -10.49 -22.80
C VAL A 44 -12.83 -11.75 -21.97
N SER A 45 -12.54 -11.61 -20.70
CA SER A 45 -12.29 -12.77 -19.80
C SER A 45 -13.52 -13.24 -19.04
N GLY A 46 -14.59 -12.42 -18.98
CA GLY A 46 -15.80 -12.64 -18.18
C GLY A 46 -15.58 -12.49 -16.66
N LYS A 47 -14.40 -12.06 -16.21
CA LYS A 47 -14.04 -11.96 -14.78
C LYS A 47 -14.41 -10.61 -14.19
N THR A 48 -14.77 -10.61 -12.91
CA THR A 48 -14.84 -9.37 -12.11
C THR A 48 -13.44 -8.92 -11.74
N VAL A 49 -13.12 -7.65 -12.00
CA VAL A 49 -11.81 -7.03 -11.83
C VAL A 49 -11.94 -5.68 -11.15
N ALA A 50 -10.85 -5.19 -10.57
CA ALA A 50 -10.69 -3.78 -10.20
C ALA A 50 -10.04 -3.05 -11.38
N LEU A 51 -10.76 -2.11 -11.96
CA LEU A 51 -10.27 -1.25 -13.03
C LEU A 51 -9.85 0.10 -12.44
N LYS A 52 -8.54 0.38 -12.38
CA LYS A 52 -7.99 1.66 -11.97
C LYS A 52 -7.64 2.48 -13.21
N VAL A 53 -8.20 3.68 -13.33
CA VAL A 53 -7.87 4.62 -14.41
C VAL A 53 -7.20 5.85 -13.78
N LEU A 54 -6.04 6.20 -14.28
CA LEU A 54 -5.21 7.29 -13.78
C LEU A 54 -5.58 8.59 -14.49
N ASP A 55 -5.83 9.65 -13.72
CA ASP A 55 -6.02 10.99 -14.26
C ASP A 55 -4.74 11.44 -15.00
N LYS A 56 -4.86 11.68 -16.29
CA LYS A 56 -3.74 12.05 -17.17
C LYS A 56 -2.98 13.28 -16.68
N ASN A 57 -3.70 14.34 -16.31
CA ASN A 57 -3.09 15.61 -15.93
C ASN A 57 -2.36 15.50 -14.59
N LYS A 58 -2.99 14.84 -13.62
CA LYS A 58 -2.39 14.61 -12.29
C LYS A 58 -1.18 13.70 -12.38
N THR A 59 -1.26 12.64 -13.19
CA THR A 59 -0.15 11.71 -13.44
C THR A 59 1.03 12.42 -14.07
N LEU A 60 0.81 13.18 -15.16
CA LEU A 60 1.86 13.98 -15.81
C LEU A 60 2.49 15.00 -14.85
N ARG A 61 1.68 15.68 -14.03
CA ARG A 61 2.16 16.64 -13.01
C ARG A 61 3.00 15.94 -11.92
N PHE A 62 2.65 14.72 -11.57
CA PHE A 62 3.45 13.94 -10.63
C PHE A 62 4.75 13.46 -11.27
N GLU A 63 4.70 12.89 -12.46
CA GLU A 63 5.86 12.38 -13.20
C GLU A 63 6.86 13.49 -13.57
N SER A 64 6.38 14.73 -13.79
CA SER A 64 7.26 15.88 -14.05
C SER A 64 8.26 16.16 -12.92
N ARG A 65 8.03 15.67 -11.72
CA ARG A 65 8.97 15.77 -10.58
C ARG A 65 10.20 14.88 -10.75
N PHE A 66 10.16 13.94 -11.69
CA PHE A 66 11.20 12.97 -11.97
C PHE A 66 11.84 13.17 -13.35
N ILE A 67 11.76 14.41 -13.91
CA ILE A 67 12.36 14.74 -15.21
C ILE A 67 13.85 14.40 -15.15
N GLY A 68 14.33 13.69 -16.20
CA GLY A 68 15.70 13.20 -16.28
C GLY A 68 15.98 11.90 -15.55
N LEU A 69 15.04 11.42 -14.73
CA LEU A 69 15.10 10.10 -14.10
C LEU A 69 14.16 9.14 -14.84
N LYS A 70 14.63 7.94 -15.11
CA LYS A 70 13.81 6.87 -15.73
C LYS A 70 12.92 6.21 -14.66
N LYS A 71 11.93 6.97 -14.16
CA LYS A 71 10.93 6.40 -13.24
C LYS A 71 9.97 5.52 -14.04
N PRO A 72 9.84 4.22 -13.71
CA PRO A 72 8.81 3.38 -14.31
C PRO A 72 7.41 3.88 -13.96
N SER A 73 6.46 3.66 -14.86
CA SER A 73 5.04 3.90 -14.60
C SER A 73 4.50 2.97 -13.50
N GLU A 74 3.38 3.32 -12.92
CA GLU A 74 2.71 2.47 -11.92
C GLU A 74 2.41 1.07 -12.48
N GLY A 75 1.95 0.99 -13.74
CA GLY A 75 1.63 -0.27 -14.39
C GLY A 75 2.84 -1.16 -14.64
N GLU A 76 3.98 -0.57 -15.03
CA GLU A 76 5.23 -1.31 -15.21
C GLU A 76 5.73 -1.93 -13.90
N VAL A 77 5.60 -1.21 -12.80
CA VAL A 77 5.94 -1.73 -11.46
C VAL A 77 4.95 -2.82 -11.05
N ALA A 78 3.66 -2.55 -11.18
CA ALA A 78 2.58 -3.43 -10.74
C ALA A 78 2.64 -4.82 -11.40
N LEU A 79 2.98 -4.91 -12.69
CA LEU A 79 3.12 -6.19 -13.39
C LEU A 79 4.29 -7.05 -12.92
N GLN A 80 5.31 -6.46 -12.31
CA GLN A 80 6.47 -7.19 -11.80
C GLN A 80 6.23 -7.79 -10.42
N LEU A 81 5.17 -7.36 -9.73
CA LEU A 81 4.88 -7.77 -8.36
C LEU A 81 4.00 -9.03 -8.35
N ASP A 82 4.52 -10.09 -7.76
CA ASP A 82 3.80 -11.37 -7.58
C ASP A 82 3.97 -11.89 -6.16
N HIS A 83 3.04 -11.52 -5.28
CA HIS A 83 3.08 -11.89 -3.88
C HIS A 83 1.65 -12.02 -3.33
N PRO A 84 1.33 -13.00 -2.45
CA PRO A 84 -0.03 -13.22 -1.96
C PRO A 84 -0.62 -12.02 -1.20
N ASN A 85 0.23 -11.17 -0.63
CA ASN A 85 -0.19 -9.98 0.12
C ASN A 85 -0.05 -8.66 -0.68
N ILE A 86 0.07 -8.74 -1.99
CA ILE A 86 0.05 -7.61 -2.91
C ILE A 86 -1.08 -7.83 -3.91
N VAL A 87 -1.81 -6.79 -4.28
CA VAL A 87 -2.85 -6.90 -5.29
C VAL A 87 -2.26 -7.32 -6.62
N LYS A 88 -2.82 -8.38 -7.24
CA LYS A 88 -2.33 -8.87 -8.52
C LYS A 88 -2.80 -7.96 -9.65
N THR A 89 -1.88 -7.45 -10.42
CA THR A 89 -2.17 -6.74 -11.67
C THR A 89 -2.10 -7.73 -12.82
N PHE A 90 -3.16 -7.78 -13.62
CA PHE A 90 -3.26 -8.68 -14.78
C PHE A 90 -2.80 -8.00 -16.06
N GLU A 91 -3.11 -6.70 -16.19
CA GLU A 91 -2.83 -5.92 -17.38
C GLU A 91 -2.71 -4.43 -17.02
N TRP A 92 -1.93 -3.70 -17.78
CA TRP A 92 -1.96 -2.26 -17.82
C TRP A 92 -1.84 -1.77 -19.26
N GLY A 93 -2.30 -0.56 -19.52
CA GLY A 93 -2.27 0.00 -20.86
C GLY A 93 -2.69 1.47 -20.88
N THR A 94 -2.96 1.95 -22.10
CA THR A 94 -3.40 3.33 -22.34
C THR A 94 -4.81 3.29 -22.95
N THR A 95 -5.70 4.14 -22.44
CA THR A 95 -7.05 4.31 -22.97
C THR A 95 -7.03 5.12 -24.27
N VAL A 96 -8.17 5.13 -24.98
CA VAL A 96 -8.35 5.99 -26.17
C VAL A 96 -8.18 7.48 -25.86
N ASP A 97 -8.39 7.89 -24.59
CA ASP A 97 -8.26 9.26 -24.08
C ASP A 97 -6.86 9.58 -23.56
N ASP A 98 -5.89 8.69 -23.81
CA ASP A 98 -4.50 8.82 -23.32
C ASP A 98 -4.34 8.77 -21.79
N GLU A 99 -5.26 8.16 -21.08
CA GLU A 99 -5.14 7.84 -19.67
C GLU A 99 -4.51 6.46 -19.49
N GLN A 100 -3.70 6.28 -18.46
CA GLN A 100 -3.20 4.95 -18.11
C GLN A 100 -4.30 4.20 -17.32
N PHE A 101 -4.42 2.88 -17.57
CA PHE A 101 -5.29 2.02 -16.79
C PHE A 101 -4.56 0.77 -16.30
N LEU A 102 -5.02 0.25 -15.16
CA LEU A 102 -4.59 -1.04 -14.63
C LEU A 102 -5.83 -1.92 -14.42
N MET A 103 -5.72 -3.17 -14.88
CA MET A 103 -6.69 -4.22 -14.59
C MET A 103 -6.11 -5.14 -13.52
N MET A 104 -6.75 -5.19 -12.36
CA MET A 104 -6.25 -5.89 -11.18
C MET A 104 -7.27 -6.91 -10.66
N GLU A 105 -6.83 -7.83 -9.80
CA GLU A 105 -7.77 -8.67 -9.04
C GLU A 105 -8.72 -7.77 -8.24
N PHE A 106 -10.00 -8.13 -8.24
CA PHE A 106 -10.96 -7.51 -7.34
C PHE A 106 -10.90 -8.19 -5.99
N VAL A 107 -10.54 -7.44 -4.96
CA VAL A 107 -10.43 -7.94 -3.58
C VAL A 107 -11.75 -7.68 -2.87
N GLU A 108 -12.48 -8.75 -2.55
CA GLU A 108 -13.67 -8.67 -1.69
C GLU A 108 -13.21 -8.51 -0.24
N GLY A 109 -13.06 -7.26 0.21
CA GLY A 109 -12.54 -6.94 1.53
C GLY A 109 -12.80 -5.49 1.90
N VAL A 110 -12.38 -5.11 3.11
CA VAL A 110 -12.47 -3.73 3.60
C VAL A 110 -11.09 -3.12 3.74
N SER A 111 -11.02 -1.79 3.77
CA SER A 111 -9.76 -1.11 4.04
C SER A 111 -9.28 -1.39 5.47
N LEU A 112 -7.96 -1.48 5.64
CA LEU A 112 -7.38 -1.59 6.97
C LEU A 112 -7.71 -0.34 7.82
N SER A 113 -7.89 0.83 7.20
CA SER A 113 -8.38 2.04 7.87
C SER A 113 -9.72 1.80 8.56
N PHE A 114 -10.69 1.22 7.85
CA PHE A 114 -11.99 0.87 8.43
C PHE A 114 -11.85 -0.12 9.61
N LEU A 115 -10.98 -1.13 9.49
CA LEU A 115 -10.74 -2.06 10.59
C LEU A 115 -10.06 -1.41 11.80
N VAL A 116 -9.18 -0.44 11.56
CA VAL A 116 -8.56 0.38 12.63
C VAL A 116 -9.61 1.19 13.35
N ASP A 117 -10.51 1.83 12.64
CA ASP A 117 -11.58 2.64 13.22
C ASP A 117 -12.57 1.80 14.02
N MET A 118 -12.97 0.68 13.47
CA MET A 118 -13.95 -0.20 14.11
C MET A 118 -13.41 -1.04 15.27
N GLN A 119 -12.11 -1.41 15.24
CA GLN A 119 -11.50 -2.31 16.25
C GLN A 119 -12.34 -3.56 16.54
N ASN A 120 -12.97 -4.10 15.51
CA ASN A 120 -13.86 -5.25 15.60
C ASN A 120 -13.10 -6.55 15.95
N GLU A 121 -13.84 -7.64 16.15
CA GLU A 121 -13.23 -8.94 16.50
C GLU A 121 -12.20 -9.41 15.48
N THR A 122 -12.41 -9.16 14.18
CA THR A 122 -11.47 -9.50 13.12
C THR A 122 -10.14 -8.78 13.34
N MET A 123 -10.17 -7.47 13.62
CA MET A 123 -8.97 -6.71 13.94
C MET A 123 -8.29 -7.24 15.19
N GLN A 124 -9.03 -7.43 16.27
CA GLN A 124 -8.46 -7.87 17.55
C GLN A 124 -7.82 -9.27 17.45
N LYS A 125 -8.51 -10.20 16.81
CA LYS A 125 -8.07 -11.59 16.68
C LYS A 125 -6.92 -11.77 15.68
N HIS A 126 -6.90 -11.00 14.60
CA HIS A 126 -5.95 -11.19 13.50
C HIS A 126 -4.89 -10.11 13.40
N ARG A 127 -4.88 -9.10 14.29
CA ARG A 127 -3.99 -7.92 14.24
C ARG A 127 -2.54 -8.27 13.96
N LEU A 128 -1.92 -9.11 14.79
CA LEU A 128 -0.52 -9.49 14.60
C LEU A 128 -0.29 -10.29 13.29
N ARG A 129 -1.29 -11.04 12.82
CA ARG A 129 -1.24 -11.72 11.53
C ARG A 129 -1.27 -10.71 10.40
N ILE A 130 -2.13 -9.70 10.48
CA ILE A 130 -2.25 -8.62 9.49
C ILE A 130 -0.93 -7.83 9.44
N VAL A 131 -0.39 -7.45 10.60
CA VAL A 131 0.92 -6.79 10.71
C VAL A 131 1.99 -7.60 9.98
N ILE A 132 2.13 -8.89 10.27
CA ILE A 132 3.15 -9.74 9.63
C ILE A 132 2.96 -9.83 8.12
N GLN A 133 1.72 -9.99 7.64
CA GLN A 133 1.42 -10.08 6.20
C GLN A 133 1.75 -8.78 5.45
N LEU A 134 1.41 -7.62 6.05
CA LEU A 134 1.77 -6.32 5.47
C LEU A 134 3.30 -6.16 5.41
N GLY A 135 4.00 -6.51 6.47
CA GLY A 135 5.46 -6.52 6.47
C GLY A 135 6.07 -7.41 5.38
N GLN A 136 5.47 -8.58 5.11
CA GLN A 136 5.91 -9.48 4.03
C GLN A 136 5.66 -8.88 2.64
N ALA A 137 4.56 -8.15 2.44
CA ALA A 137 4.33 -7.41 1.21
C ALA A 137 5.43 -6.36 0.98
N ILE A 138 5.76 -5.57 2.01
CA ILE A 138 6.83 -4.57 1.93
C ILE A 138 8.20 -5.24 1.70
N GLU A 139 8.46 -6.37 2.36
CA GLU A 139 9.67 -7.17 2.15
C GLU A 139 9.84 -7.55 0.67
N HIS A 140 8.74 -7.96 0.00
CA HIS A 140 8.77 -8.26 -1.43
C HIS A 140 9.13 -7.04 -2.28
N PHE A 141 8.58 -5.84 -1.98
CA PHE A 141 8.98 -4.60 -2.66
C PHE A 141 10.47 -4.34 -2.52
N HIS A 142 11.01 -4.42 -1.30
CA HIS A 142 12.43 -4.15 -1.04
C HIS A 142 13.35 -5.18 -1.73
N GLN A 143 12.96 -6.46 -1.78
CA GLN A 143 13.69 -7.51 -2.51
C GLN A 143 13.72 -7.27 -4.02
N GLN A 144 12.68 -6.65 -4.58
CA GLN A 144 12.63 -6.22 -5.98
C GLN A 144 13.29 -4.85 -6.21
N ASN A 145 13.99 -4.32 -5.20
CA ASN A 145 14.68 -3.02 -5.23
C ASN A 145 13.73 -1.81 -5.43
N TRP A 146 12.52 -1.89 -4.86
CA TRP A 146 11.52 -0.81 -4.86
C TRP A 146 11.36 -0.20 -3.48
N ILE A 147 11.04 1.09 -3.43
CA ILE A 147 10.56 1.81 -2.24
C ILE A 147 9.10 2.19 -2.48
N HIS A 148 8.21 1.83 -1.57
CA HIS A 148 6.77 2.05 -1.73
C HIS A 148 6.36 3.51 -1.53
N ARG A 149 6.88 4.16 -0.47
CA ARG A 149 6.71 5.57 -0.10
C ARG A 149 5.32 5.99 0.40
N ASP A 150 4.33 5.11 0.37
CA ASP A 150 2.97 5.42 0.85
C ASP A 150 2.32 4.24 1.59
N ILE A 151 3.04 3.68 2.56
CA ILE A 151 2.50 2.65 3.45
C ILE A 151 1.60 3.32 4.49
N CYS A 152 0.29 3.06 4.40
CA CYS A 152 -0.71 3.53 5.34
C CYS A 152 -1.95 2.62 5.29
N PRO A 153 -2.85 2.65 6.29
CA PRO A 153 -4.02 1.75 6.35
C PRO A 153 -4.97 1.88 5.16
N ARG A 154 -5.05 3.04 4.52
CA ARG A 154 -5.92 3.25 3.34
C ARG A 154 -5.45 2.47 2.11
N ASN A 155 -4.16 2.19 2.02
CA ASN A 155 -3.56 1.46 0.91
C ASN A 155 -3.46 -0.06 1.17
N VAL A 156 -4.24 -0.57 2.14
CA VAL A 156 -4.28 -1.98 2.50
C VAL A 156 -5.72 -2.45 2.57
N LEU A 157 -6.04 -3.51 1.85
CA LEU A 157 -7.30 -4.24 1.98
C LEU A 157 -7.10 -5.50 2.81
N VAL A 158 -8.14 -5.89 3.53
CA VAL A 158 -8.18 -7.14 4.29
C VAL A 158 -9.46 -7.88 3.91
N ASP A 159 -9.32 -9.08 3.37
CA ASP A 159 -10.46 -9.91 3.00
C ASP A 159 -11.11 -10.58 4.24
N PRO A 160 -12.29 -11.22 4.09
CA PRO A 160 -12.98 -11.89 5.19
C PRO A 160 -12.16 -13.00 5.87
N ASP A 161 -11.20 -13.61 5.17
CA ASP A 161 -10.30 -14.63 5.70
C ASP A 161 -9.08 -14.03 6.44
N GLY A 162 -8.99 -12.69 6.49
CA GLY A 162 -7.89 -11.94 7.08
C GLY A 162 -6.62 -12.00 6.24
N VAL A 163 -6.74 -12.14 4.92
CA VAL A 163 -5.62 -12.00 3.99
C VAL A 163 -5.45 -10.54 3.64
N VAL A 164 -4.23 -10.05 3.80
CA VAL A 164 -3.85 -8.67 3.47
C VAL A 164 -3.52 -8.55 2.00
N LYS A 165 -3.96 -7.45 1.38
CA LYS A 165 -3.59 -7.03 0.03
C LYS A 165 -3.12 -5.57 0.07
N LEU A 166 -1.83 -5.34 -0.15
CA LEU A 166 -1.29 -4.01 -0.37
C LEU A 166 -1.69 -3.55 -1.76
N ILE A 167 -2.28 -2.36 -1.84
CA ILE A 167 -2.79 -1.75 -3.08
C ILE A 167 -2.12 -0.38 -3.29
N ASP A 168 -2.21 0.17 -4.47
CA ASP A 168 -1.72 1.51 -4.85
C ASP A 168 -0.19 1.64 -4.87
N PHE A 169 0.36 1.70 -6.11
CA PHE A 169 1.80 1.76 -6.37
C PHE A 169 2.21 3.07 -7.07
N GLY A 170 1.32 4.07 -7.06
CA GLY A 170 1.54 5.34 -7.75
C GLY A 170 2.77 6.13 -7.29
N LEU A 171 3.19 5.95 -6.02
CA LEU A 171 4.34 6.64 -5.44
C LEU A 171 5.63 5.80 -5.40
N VAL A 172 5.58 4.55 -5.88
CA VAL A 172 6.74 3.65 -5.90
C VAL A 172 7.88 4.20 -6.74
N VAL A 173 9.10 4.07 -6.24
CA VAL A 173 10.32 4.45 -6.95
C VAL A 173 11.39 3.37 -6.82
N PRO A 174 12.35 3.28 -7.77
CA PRO A 174 13.52 2.42 -7.61
C PRO A 174 14.35 2.82 -6.38
N ASN A 175 14.87 1.83 -5.64
CA ASN A 175 15.82 2.06 -4.55
C ASN A 175 17.24 2.23 -5.09
N THR A 176 17.48 3.31 -5.83
CA THR A 176 18.77 3.62 -6.44
C THR A 176 19.27 5.01 -6.02
N PRO A 177 20.58 5.29 -6.10
CA PRO A 177 21.14 6.57 -5.67
C PRO A 177 20.44 7.79 -6.24
N ASP A 178 19.94 7.73 -7.47
CA ASP A 178 19.23 8.85 -8.10
C ASP A 178 17.88 9.16 -7.46
N PHE A 179 17.14 8.14 -7.01
CA PHE A 179 15.85 8.30 -6.34
C PHE A 179 15.97 8.51 -4.82
N GLN A 180 17.16 8.27 -4.26
CA GLN A 180 17.46 8.51 -2.84
C GLN A 180 17.84 9.97 -2.54
N LYS A 181 18.10 10.79 -3.57
CA LYS A 181 18.49 12.19 -3.42
C LYS A 181 17.41 13.00 -2.70
N PRO A 182 17.81 14.04 -1.94
CA PRO A 182 16.87 14.97 -1.33
C PRO A 182 15.94 15.60 -2.37
N GLY A 183 14.66 15.76 -2.05
CA GLY A 183 13.75 16.46 -2.97
C GLY A 183 12.28 16.25 -2.71
N ASN A 184 11.70 15.25 -3.32
CA ASN A 184 10.26 15.07 -3.38
C ASN A 184 9.65 14.57 -2.06
N ARG A 185 8.87 15.42 -1.39
CA ARG A 185 7.96 15.02 -0.32
C ARG A 185 6.68 14.48 -0.96
N THR A 186 6.55 13.18 -1.01
CA THR A 186 5.34 12.50 -1.50
C THR A 186 4.97 11.37 -0.55
N GLY A 187 3.69 11.18 -0.32
CA GLY A 187 3.14 10.21 0.60
C GLY A 187 2.09 10.84 1.51
N THR A 188 1.47 10.03 2.33
CA THR A 188 0.46 10.45 3.31
C THR A 188 1.15 11.08 4.53
N ALA A 189 0.86 12.35 4.81
CA ALA A 189 1.62 13.22 5.73
C ALA A 189 1.91 12.58 7.10
N ASN A 190 0.90 12.03 7.76
CA ASN A 190 1.02 11.44 9.10
C ASN A 190 1.89 10.17 9.16
N TYR A 191 2.23 9.58 8.02
CA TYR A 191 3.05 8.36 7.92
C TYR A 191 4.44 8.64 7.34
N MET A 192 4.72 9.90 6.96
CA MET A 192 6.01 10.27 6.39
C MET A 192 7.14 10.16 7.40
N ALA A 193 8.23 9.56 6.99
CA ALA A 193 9.44 9.48 7.80
C ALA A 193 10.12 10.86 7.96
N PRO A 194 10.77 11.13 9.12
CA PRO A 194 11.41 12.41 9.39
C PRO A 194 12.41 12.87 8.33
N GLU A 195 13.23 11.97 7.81
CA GLU A 195 14.20 12.27 6.75
C GLU A 195 13.52 12.71 5.43
N LEU A 196 12.34 12.18 5.12
CA LEU A 196 11.56 12.61 3.95
C LEU A 196 10.99 14.02 4.18
N ILE A 197 10.49 14.31 5.39
CA ILE A 197 9.99 15.63 5.75
C ILE A 197 11.12 16.67 5.72
N LYS A 198 12.30 16.33 6.26
CA LYS A 198 13.51 17.17 6.26
C LYS A 198 14.17 17.31 4.89
N ARG A 199 13.67 16.62 3.86
CA ARG A 199 14.28 16.56 2.52
C ARG A 199 15.74 16.08 2.57
N GLN A 200 16.01 15.09 3.37
CA GLN A 200 17.32 14.44 3.45
C GLN A 200 17.40 13.27 2.45
N LYS A 201 18.56 12.64 2.35
CA LYS A 201 18.70 11.38 1.61
C LYS A 201 17.78 10.33 2.22
N THR A 202 17.06 9.60 1.36
CA THR A 202 16.09 8.56 1.76
C THR A 202 16.45 7.22 1.14
N ASP A 203 16.10 6.13 1.81
CA ASP A 203 16.19 4.78 1.27
C ASP A 203 14.96 3.95 1.70
N GLN A 204 14.99 2.65 1.51
CA GLN A 204 13.88 1.75 1.85
C GLN A 204 13.46 1.79 3.33
N ARG A 205 14.30 2.31 4.24
CA ARG A 205 13.97 2.41 5.68
C ARG A 205 12.87 3.43 5.97
N LEU A 206 12.54 4.31 5.01
CA LEU A 206 11.35 5.17 5.15
C LEU A 206 10.05 4.35 5.17
N ASP A 207 9.98 3.23 4.42
CA ASP A 207 8.82 2.34 4.45
C ASP A 207 8.71 1.61 5.80
N ILE A 208 9.84 1.30 6.45
CA ILE A 208 9.86 0.71 7.80
C ILE A 208 9.25 1.67 8.82
N PHE A 209 9.53 2.97 8.71
CA PHE A 209 8.92 3.99 9.54
C PHE A 209 7.40 4.06 9.32
N SER A 210 6.96 4.22 8.07
CA SER A 210 5.54 4.30 7.71
C SER A 210 4.77 3.03 8.13
N TYR A 211 5.39 1.86 7.96
CA TYR A 211 4.87 0.59 8.44
C TYR A 211 4.73 0.55 9.97
N SER A 212 5.71 1.07 10.69
CA SER A 212 5.66 1.12 12.16
C SER A 212 4.60 2.08 12.67
N VAL A 213 4.36 3.22 11.99
CA VAL A 213 3.23 4.12 12.26
C VAL A 213 1.91 3.39 12.03
N THR A 214 1.78 2.68 10.91
CA THR A 214 0.60 1.86 10.60
C THR A 214 0.36 0.79 11.68
N CYS A 215 1.41 0.08 12.11
CA CYS A 215 1.30 -0.89 13.19
C CYS A 215 0.87 -0.26 14.52
N TYR A 216 1.44 0.89 14.87
CA TYR A 216 1.07 1.63 16.08
C TYR A 216 -0.42 1.99 16.06
N GLU A 217 -0.90 2.58 14.97
CA GLU A 217 -2.30 2.95 14.78
C GLU A 217 -3.23 1.74 14.86
N MET A 218 -2.87 0.62 14.27
CA MET A 218 -3.62 -0.64 14.38
C MET A 218 -3.83 -1.09 15.82
N TYR A 219 -2.88 -0.85 16.71
CA TYR A 219 -2.97 -1.25 18.11
C TYR A 219 -3.68 -0.22 19.00
N THR A 220 -3.60 1.07 18.66
CA THR A 220 -4.00 2.17 19.56
C THR A 220 -5.17 3.00 19.06
N LYS A 221 -5.51 2.96 17.76
CA LYS A 221 -6.35 3.93 17.04
C LYS A 221 -5.81 5.37 17.05
N MET A 222 -4.56 5.54 17.43
CA MET A 222 -3.93 6.84 17.62
C MET A 222 -2.63 6.90 16.82
N MET A 223 -2.23 8.11 16.47
CA MET A 223 -0.89 8.36 15.95
C MET A 223 0.16 8.35 17.06
N PRO A 224 1.42 8.00 16.77
CA PRO A 224 2.51 8.05 17.75
C PRO A 224 2.78 9.46 18.31
N TRP A 225 2.37 10.48 17.57
CA TRP A 225 2.44 11.90 17.93
C TRP A 225 1.04 12.51 17.95
N GLU A 226 0.90 13.74 18.45
CA GLU A 226 -0.39 14.45 18.34
C GLU A 226 -0.70 14.64 16.85
N GLY A 227 -1.81 14.06 16.42
CA GLY A 227 -2.20 14.02 15.03
C GLY A 227 -2.76 15.36 14.54
N GLY A 228 -2.68 15.56 13.23
CA GLY A 228 -3.27 16.68 12.51
C GLY A 228 -2.66 16.82 11.13
N GLU A 229 -3.39 17.45 10.23
CA GLU A 229 -2.88 17.75 8.88
C GLU A 229 -2.06 19.06 8.86
N THR A 230 -1.89 19.69 10.03
CA THR A 230 -1.14 20.94 10.15
C THR A 230 0.37 20.70 10.07
N LEU A 231 1.10 21.73 9.67
CA LEU A 231 2.56 21.69 9.61
C LEU A 231 3.17 21.37 10.98
N GLU A 232 2.57 21.92 12.06
CA GLU A 232 3.01 21.69 13.44
C GLU A 232 2.90 20.21 13.81
N ALA A 233 1.80 19.55 13.48
CA ALA A 233 1.60 18.13 13.75
C ALA A 233 2.63 17.27 13.00
N VAL A 234 2.88 17.58 11.73
CA VAL A 234 3.91 16.90 10.93
C VAL A 234 5.32 17.15 11.49
N MET A 235 5.60 18.34 12.02
CA MET A 235 6.88 18.67 12.63
C MET A 235 7.14 17.93 13.96
N GLN A 236 6.12 17.43 14.63
CA GLN A 236 6.30 16.59 15.83
C GLN A 236 7.06 15.30 15.53
N HIS A 237 6.83 14.68 14.37
CA HIS A 237 7.59 13.49 13.93
C HIS A 237 9.11 13.72 13.90
N ILE A 238 9.53 14.97 13.80
CA ILE A 238 10.93 15.38 13.70
C ILE A 238 11.53 15.70 15.08
N ASN A 239 10.72 16.37 15.92
CA ASN A 239 11.20 17.08 17.10
C ASN A 239 10.89 16.35 18.41
N GLN A 240 9.98 15.37 18.40
CA GLN A 240 9.55 14.68 19.61
C GLN A 240 9.69 13.16 19.46
N PRO A 241 10.02 12.44 20.53
CA PRO A 241 9.95 10.99 20.51
C PRO A 241 8.49 10.54 20.39
N PRO A 242 8.23 9.38 19.76
CA PRO A 242 6.88 8.81 19.72
C PRO A 242 6.41 8.45 21.14
N LYS A 243 5.11 8.63 21.41
CA LYS A 243 4.49 8.16 22.66
C LYS A 243 4.61 6.64 22.73
N ASP A 244 4.96 6.10 23.90
CA ASP A 244 5.08 4.64 24.05
C ASP A 244 3.73 3.96 23.80
N ILE A 245 3.71 2.98 22.87
CA ILE A 245 2.51 2.25 22.45
C ILE A 245 1.80 1.57 23.64
N ARG A 246 2.55 1.16 24.69
CA ARG A 246 2.01 0.50 25.87
C ARG A 246 1.07 1.38 26.69
N GLN A 247 1.17 2.70 26.55
CA GLN A 247 0.28 3.65 27.23
C GLN A 247 -1.16 3.53 26.70
N PHE A 248 -1.34 3.13 25.42
CA PHE A 248 -2.62 3.14 24.74
C PHE A 248 -3.10 1.74 24.34
N ALA A 249 -2.21 0.82 24.05
CA ALA A 249 -2.51 -0.55 23.65
C ALA A 249 -2.45 -1.49 24.86
N LYS A 250 -3.49 -1.46 25.71
CA LYS A 250 -3.56 -2.37 26.87
C LYS A 250 -3.46 -3.83 26.45
N GLY A 251 -2.54 -4.58 27.07
CA GLY A 251 -2.34 -6.01 26.81
C GLY A 251 -1.54 -6.34 25.54
N ILE A 252 -0.91 -5.36 24.91
CA ILE A 252 0.09 -5.63 23.87
C ILE A 252 1.25 -6.45 24.46
N ASN A 253 1.72 -7.43 23.70
CA ASN A 253 2.92 -8.17 24.10
C ASN A 253 4.15 -7.25 24.04
N ASP A 254 4.98 -7.25 25.09
CA ASP A 254 6.13 -6.33 25.23
C ASP A 254 7.13 -6.47 24.08
N GLU A 255 7.41 -7.69 23.62
CA GLU A 255 8.33 -7.91 22.48
C GLU A 255 7.75 -7.29 21.19
N VAL A 256 6.43 -7.39 20.96
CA VAL A 256 5.76 -6.73 19.82
C VAL A 256 5.82 -5.21 19.95
N ALA A 257 5.58 -4.69 21.15
CA ALA A 257 5.67 -3.26 21.43
C ALA A 257 7.08 -2.71 21.10
N GLU A 258 8.12 -3.36 21.61
CA GLU A 258 9.52 -2.99 21.35
C GLU A 258 9.87 -3.02 19.85
N ILE A 259 9.39 -4.05 19.13
CA ILE A 259 9.64 -4.16 17.70
C ILE A 259 9.02 -2.97 16.94
N ILE A 260 7.79 -2.60 17.27
CA ILE A 260 7.09 -1.47 16.64
C ILE A 260 7.79 -0.16 17.00
N MET A 261 8.07 0.09 18.30
CA MET A 261 8.69 1.30 18.79
C MET A 261 10.09 1.53 18.19
N LYS A 262 10.89 0.47 18.03
CA LYS A 262 12.18 0.58 17.34
C LYS A 262 12.05 1.09 15.90
N GLY A 263 11.03 0.67 15.17
CA GLY A 263 10.78 1.12 13.80
C GLY A 263 10.36 2.59 13.70
N LEU A 264 9.87 3.20 14.80
CA LEU A 264 9.48 4.60 14.91
C LEU A 264 10.64 5.56 15.23
N ASN A 265 11.87 5.05 15.36
CA ASN A 265 13.01 5.89 15.67
C ASN A 265 13.18 7.03 14.65
N THR A 266 13.40 8.25 15.11
CA THR A 266 13.60 9.41 14.23
C THR A 266 14.93 9.34 13.49
N GLN A 267 15.96 8.74 14.12
CA GLN A 267 17.24 8.47 13.48
C GLN A 267 17.15 7.17 12.65
N VAL A 268 17.52 7.27 11.39
CA VAL A 268 17.41 6.14 10.43
C VAL A 268 18.26 4.95 10.86
N ASP A 269 19.45 5.21 11.43
CA ASP A 269 20.39 4.15 11.80
C ASP A 269 19.97 3.40 13.09
N ASP A 270 19.11 4.00 13.91
CA ASP A 270 18.56 3.36 15.11
C ASP A 270 17.31 2.51 14.83
N ARG A 271 16.75 2.57 13.61
CA ARG A 271 15.64 1.72 13.16
C ARG A 271 16.11 0.30 12.83
N TRP A 272 15.16 -0.55 12.46
CA TRP A 272 15.46 -1.78 11.75
C TRP A 272 16.16 -1.45 10.42
N GLN A 273 17.26 -2.13 10.12
CA GLN A 273 17.99 -1.85 8.88
C GLN A 273 17.33 -2.50 7.68
N THR A 274 16.59 -3.58 7.90
CA THR A 274 15.77 -4.23 6.87
C THR A 274 14.39 -4.56 7.43
N ILE A 275 13.39 -4.53 6.55
CA ILE A 275 12.03 -4.99 6.91
C ILE A 275 12.02 -6.49 7.22
N SER A 276 12.91 -7.28 6.60
CA SER A 276 13.06 -8.72 6.86
C SER A 276 13.42 -9.01 8.30
N GLU A 277 14.34 -8.24 8.90
CA GLU A 277 14.67 -8.36 10.33
C GLU A 277 13.45 -8.10 11.22
N MET A 278 12.71 -7.01 10.94
CA MET A 278 11.51 -6.64 11.71
C MET A 278 10.44 -7.74 11.61
N VAL A 279 10.14 -8.20 10.39
CA VAL A 279 9.15 -9.26 10.14
C VAL A 279 9.57 -10.58 10.81
N HIS A 280 10.86 -10.92 10.76
CA HIS A 280 11.38 -12.10 11.42
C HIS A 280 11.14 -12.06 12.94
N LYS A 281 11.43 -10.92 13.58
CA LYS A 281 11.18 -10.72 15.03
C LYS A 281 9.70 -10.80 15.36
N LEU A 282 8.82 -10.20 14.57
CA LEU A 282 7.36 -10.31 14.74
C LEU A 282 6.87 -11.77 14.62
N LYS A 283 7.40 -12.54 13.68
CA LYS A 283 7.10 -13.96 13.54
C LYS A 283 7.57 -14.77 14.76
N GLN A 284 8.75 -14.45 15.31
CA GLN A 284 9.26 -15.08 16.54
C GLN A 284 8.37 -14.76 17.74
N ALA A 285 8.02 -13.48 17.96
CA ALA A 285 7.11 -13.07 19.02
C ALA A 285 5.75 -13.80 18.94
N ARG A 286 5.17 -13.85 17.72
CA ARG A 286 3.92 -14.60 17.48
C ARG A 286 4.04 -16.08 17.81
N LYS A 287 5.19 -16.70 17.51
CA LYS A 287 5.41 -18.13 17.84
C LYS A 287 5.43 -18.38 19.34
N LYS A 288 6.08 -17.49 20.11
CA LYS A 288 6.12 -17.54 21.58
C LYS A 288 4.73 -17.34 22.23
N MET A 289 3.88 -16.51 21.63
CA MET A 289 2.53 -16.24 22.12
C MET A 289 1.53 -17.40 21.88
N ARG A 290 1.87 -18.37 21.02
CA ARG A 290 1.03 -19.55 20.81
C ARG A 290 1.23 -20.54 21.96
N PRO A 291 0.14 -20.98 22.64
CA PRO A 291 0.27 -22.03 23.64
C PRO A 291 0.81 -23.32 23.01
N ALA A 292 1.65 -24.04 23.73
CA ALA A 292 2.35 -25.24 23.27
C ALA A 292 1.40 -26.41 22.83
N SER A 293 0.11 -26.30 23.11
CA SER A 293 -0.93 -27.32 22.85
C SER A 293 -1.66 -27.16 21.49
N ALA A 294 -1.39 -26.14 20.72
CA ALA A 294 -2.08 -25.96 19.44
C ALA A 294 -1.42 -26.79 18.33
N LYS A 295 -1.74 -28.10 18.26
CA LYS A 295 -1.46 -28.94 17.07
C LYS A 295 -2.08 -28.29 15.82
N ALA A 296 -1.38 -28.42 14.68
CA ALA A 296 -1.77 -27.84 13.40
C ALA A 296 -3.25 -28.09 13.06
N PRO A 297 -4.00 -27.08 12.60
CA PRO A 297 -5.39 -27.28 12.21
C PRO A 297 -5.45 -28.19 10.99
N LYS A 298 -6.31 -29.24 11.05
CA LYS A 298 -6.69 -30.05 9.89
C LYS A 298 -7.24 -29.10 8.82
N LYS A 299 -6.84 -29.32 7.54
CA LYS A 299 -7.42 -28.61 6.38
C LYS A 299 -8.94 -28.63 6.47
N LYS A 300 -9.57 -27.47 6.68
CA LYS A 300 -11.01 -27.32 6.57
C LYS A 300 -11.37 -27.18 5.09
N GLU A 301 -12.44 -27.90 4.69
CA GLU A 301 -13.12 -27.71 3.40
C GLU A 301 -13.54 -26.25 3.25
N LYS A 302 -13.48 -25.75 2.00
CA LYS A 302 -13.88 -24.39 1.66
C LYS A 302 -15.33 -24.12 2.10
N PRO A 303 -15.62 -23.06 2.86
CA PRO A 303 -16.99 -22.63 3.11
C PRO A 303 -17.64 -22.17 1.80
N LYS A 304 -18.95 -22.38 1.69
CA LYS A 304 -19.81 -21.78 0.66
C LYS A 304 -19.75 -20.25 0.76
N ALA A 305 -19.88 -19.57 -0.39
CA ALA A 305 -19.87 -18.12 -0.51
C ALA A 305 -20.72 -17.42 0.57
N PRO A 306 -20.23 -16.31 1.17
CA PRO A 306 -21.01 -15.53 2.11
C PRO A 306 -22.16 -14.81 1.39
N ASN A 307 -23.30 -14.70 2.09
CA ASN A 307 -24.45 -13.92 1.68
C ASN A 307 -24.10 -12.42 1.56
N ASP A 308 -24.78 -11.74 0.63
CA ASP A 308 -24.65 -10.31 0.27
C ASP A 308 -24.86 -9.31 1.44
N ALA A 309 -25.24 -9.78 2.62
CA ALA A 309 -25.52 -8.97 3.81
C ALA A 309 -24.33 -8.17 4.36
N TRP A 310 -23.12 -8.42 3.87
CA TRP A 310 -21.91 -7.72 4.31
C TRP A 310 -21.72 -6.36 3.61
N PHE A 311 -22.26 -6.24 2.39
CA PHE A 311 -22.18 -5.00 1.60
C PHE A 311 -23.23 -3.97 2.03
N ASP A 312 -24.37 -4.41 2.61
CA ASP A 312 -25.44 -3.51 3.07
C ASP A 312 -25.07 -2.69 4.32
N SER A 313 -23.94 -2.98 4.96
CA SER A 313 -23.45 -2.26 6.14
C SER A 313 -22.36 -1.21 5.84
N MET A 314 -22.03 -0.98 4.59
CA MET A 314 -21.10 0.08 4.20
C MET A 314 -21.84 1.43 4.21
N PRO A 315 -21.31 2.47 4.88
CA PRO A 315 -21.85 3.81 4.74
C PRO A 315 -21.72 4.25 3.27
N PRO A 316 -22.70 4.99 2.73
CA PRO A 316 -22.57 5.61 1.43
C PRO A 316 -21.32 6.51 1.44
N THR A 317 -20.52 6.43 0.39
CA THR A 317 -19.47 7.42 0.16
C THR A 317 -20.18 8.75 -0.05
N ASP A 318 -19.92 9.72 0.83
CA ASP A 318 -20.43 11.09 0.67
C ASP A 318 -19.92 11.62 -0.68
N ASP A 319 -20.79 11.54 -1.68
CA ASP A 319 -20.68 12.23 -2.95
C ASP A 319 -21.74 13.32 -2.93
N ASP A 320 -21.35 14.49 -2.48
CA ASP A 320 -21.90 15.78 -2.91
C ASP A 320 -20.99 16.88 -2.33
N ASP A 321 -20.12 17.39 -3.24
CA ASP A 321 -19.88 18.84 -3.35
C ASP A 321 -18.87 19.09 -4.48
N ASP A 322 -19.28 19.89 -5.44
CA ASP A 322 -18.73 20.56 -6.62
C ASP A 322 -17.23 20.51 -6.96
#